data_d45ae23e7009a26bd4a4568d197def4a
#
_entry.id   d45ae23e7009a26bd4a4568d197def4a
#
_cell.length_a   1.000
_cell.length_b   1.000
_cell.length_c   1.000
_cell.angle_alpha   90.00
_cell.angle_beta   90.00
_cell.angle_gamma   90.00
#
_symmetry.space_group_name_H-M   'P 1'
#
loop_
_entity.id
_entity.type
_entity.pdbx_description
1 polymer ?
#
loop_
_entity_poly.entity_id
_entity_poly.type
_entity_poly.pdbx_seq_one_letter_code
_entity_poly.pdbx_strand_id
1 'polypeptide(L)'
;DGDFCFKADNSNQDAGTLEVSMDAKFLINDGQHRKSSILEAMREDPSLGDETISIVFFADKGLARSQQIFTDLNKNAVKTSNSISELYDSRDEMAVITRNIIWKIVFLNTYTDKEKDILGKFSSKLFTLNTFYSANKIVVGGKIEDKTEDFLTTYWEMVVANMLPWQELSNKEITKVDLREQYI
;
A
#
# COMPACT_ATOMS: atom_id res chain seq x y z
N ASP A 1 -19.50 -17.04 -12.55
CA ASP A 1 -18.44 -16.23 -13.13
C ASP A 1 -17.84 -17.00 -14.30
N GLY A 2 -18.12 -16.55 -15.54
CA GLY A 2 -17.82 -17.30 -16.76
C GLY A 2 -16.38 -17.22 -17.26
N ASP A 3 -15.45 -16.63 -16.49
CA ASP A 3 -14.10 -16.34 -16.97
C ASP A 3 -13.11 -17.49 -16.79
N PHE A 4 -13.41 -18.49 -15.97
CA PHE A 4 -12.56 -19.66 -15.77
C PHE A 4 -13.36 -20.91 -15.38
N CYS A 5 -12.85 -22.07 -15.75
CA CYS A 5 -13.39 -23.38 -15.41
C CYS A 5 -12.25 -24.34 -15.05
N PHE A 6 -12.33 -24.98 -13.89
CA PHE A 6 -11.39 -26.02 -13.49
C PHE A 6 -12.00 -27.39 -13.78
N LYS A 7 -11.28 -28.22 -14.53
CA LYS A 7 -11.62 -29.60 -14.84
C LYS A 7 -10.66 -30.52 -14.11
N ALA A 8 -11.13 -31.15 -13.03
CA ALA A 8 -10.34 -32.07 -12.25
C ALA A 8 -10.02 -33.36 -13.03
N ASP A 9 -8.87 -33.95 -12.76
CA ASP A 9 -8.50 -35.27 -13.27
C ASP A 9 -9.30 -36.37 -12.60
N ASN A 10 -9.55 -37.46 -13.32
CA ASN A 10 -10.34 -38.57 -12.81
C ASN A 10 -9.76 -39.24 -11.57
N SER A 11 -8.46 -39.10 -11.32
CA SER A 11 -7.73 -39.70 -10.20
C SER A 11 -7.47 -38.76 -9.01
N ASN A 12 -7.59 -37.46 -9.22
CA ASN A 12 -7.30 -36.48 -8.18
C ASN A 12 -8.17 -35.21 -8.38
N GLN A 13 -9.01 -34.90 -7.42
CA GLN A 13 -9.89 -33.71 -7.47
C GLN A 13 -9.12 -32.39 -7.28
N ASP A 14 -7.90 -32.43 -6.75
CA ASP A 14 -7.07 -31.26 -6.48
C ASP A 14 -6.09 -30.96 -7.65
N ALA A 15 -6.01 -31.84 -8.66
CA ALA A 15 -5.21 -31.66 -9.87
C ALA A 15 -6.09 -31.70 -11.11
N GLY A 16 -5.71 -30.96 -12.14
CA GLY A 16 -6.51 -30.90 -13.38
C GLY A 16 -6.11 -29.75 -14.30
N THR A 17 -6.99 -29.43 -15.22
CA THR A 17 -6.82 -28.37 -16.21
C THR A 17 -7.67 -27.15 -15.85
N LEU A 18 -7.02 -25.99 -15.80
CA LEU A 18 -7.71 -24.69 -15.67
C LEU A 18 -7.89 -24.07 -17.05
N GLU A 19 -9.13 -23.96 -17.51
CA GLU A 19 -9.49 -23.22 -18.72
C GLU A 19 -9.84 -21.79 -18.33
N VAL A 20 -9.24 -20.82 -19.00
CA VAL A 20 -9.46 -19.40 -18.76
C VAL A 20 -9.86 -18.74 -20.05
N SER A 21 -10.90 -17.88 -20.00
CA SER A 21 -11.35 -17.12 -21.16
C SER A 21 -10.23 -16.18 -21.67
N MET A 22 -10.12 -16.03 -22.96
CA MET A 22 -9.20 -15.06 -23.58
C MET A 22 -9.57 -13.61 -23.23
N ASP A 23 -10.83 -13.36 -22.87
CA ASP A 23 -11.32 -12.04 -22.46
C ASP A 23 -11.16 -11.78 -20.95
N ALA A 24 -10.67 -12.77 -20.19
CA ALA A 24 -10.47 -12.64 -18.75
C ALA A 24 -9.44 -11.54 -18.42
N LYS A 25 -9.80 -10.70 -17.46
CA LYS A 25 -8.91 -9.65 -16.98
C LYS A 25 -8.03 -10.16 -15.84
N PHE A 26 -6.73 -10.08 -16.02
CA PHE A 26 -5.75 -10.45 -15.01
C PHE A 26 -5.17 -9.22 -14.34
N LEU A 27 -5.20 -9.22 -13.01
CA LEU A 27 -4.47 -8.27 -12.19
C LEU A 27 -3.24 -8.97 -11.59
N ILE A 28 -2.06 -8.41 -11.80
CA ILE A 28 -0.83 -8.95 -11.23
C ILE A 28 -0.61 -8.33 -9.85
N ASN A 29 -0.81 -9.12 -8.81
CA ASN A 29 -0.58 -8.71 -7.42
C ASN A 29 0.90 -8.75 -7.03
N ASP A 30 1.66 -9.72 -7.55
CA ASP A 30 3.11 -9.84 -7.41
C ASP A 30 3.73 -10.35 -8.71
N GLY A 31 5.00 -10.00 -8.94
CA GLY A 31 5.76 -10.47 -10.10
C GLY A 31 5.76 -9.53 -11.30
N GLN A 32 5.37 -8.27 -11.18
CA GLN A 32 5.39 -7.28 -12.26
C GLN A 32 6.78 -7.12 -12.88
N HIS A 33 7.82 -7.04 -12.03
CA HIS A 33 9.22 -6.98 -12.49
C HIS A 33 9.64 -8.27 -13.18
N ARG A 34 9.23 -9.43 -12.65
CA ARG A 34 9.50 -10.74 -13.25
C ARG A 34 8.86 -10.86 -14.62
N LYS A 35 7.58 -10.43 -14.75
CA LYS A 35 6.91 -10.35 -16.07
C LYS A 35 7.70 -9.50 -17.06
N SER A 36 8.15 -8.29 -16.64
CA SER A 36 8.91 -7.40 -17.52
C SER A 36 10.23 -8.02 -17.95
N SER A 37 10.97 -8.65 -17.04
CA SER A 37 12.22 -9.34 -17.33
C SER A 37 12.02 -10.54 -18.26
N ILE A 38 10.95 -11.33 -18.09
CA ILE A 38 10.62 -12.44 -18.98
C ILE A 38 10.32 -11.94 -20.40
N LEU A 39 9.50 -10.89 -20.52
CA LEU A 39 9.16 -10.31 -21.82
C LEU A 39 10.39 -9.76 -22.56
N GLU A 40 11.35 -9.21 -21.82
CA GLU A 40 12.60 -8.71 -22.38
C GLU A 40 13.51 -9.88 -22.82
N ALA A 41 13.67 -10.89 -21.96
CA ALA A 41 14.43 -12.10 -22.31
C ALA A 41 13.86 -12.83 -23.52
N MET A 42 12.55 -12.96 -23.66
CA MET A 42 11.88 -13.56 -24.81
C MET A 42 12.06 -12.75 -26.11
N ARG A 43 12.36 -11.46 -26.03
CA ARG A 43 12.73 -10.66 -27.23
C ARG A 43 14.15 -10.98 -27.71
N GLU A 44 15.05 -11.29 -26.77
CA GLU A 44 16.43 -11.66 -27.07
C GLU A 44 16.52 -13.13 -27.51
N ASP A 45 15.79 -14.02 -26.82
CA ASP A 45 15.71 -15.45 -27.13
C ASP A 45 14.25 -15.94 -27.13
N PRO A 46 13.62 -16.01 -28.35
CA PRO A 46 12.24 -16.48 -28.48
C PRO A 46 12.01 -17.93 -28.03
N SER A 47 13.05 -18.75 -27.90
CA SER A 47 12.91 -20.16 -27.45
C SER A 47 12.47 -20.27 -25.99
N LEU A 48 12.70 -19.23 -25.19
CA LEU A 48 12.21 -19.13 -23.82
C LEU A 48 10.68 -19.11 -23.71
N GLY A 49 9.97 -18.86 -24.82
CA GLY A 49 8.51 -18.90 -24.86
C GLY A 49 7.93 -20.31 -24.66
N ASP A 50 8.74 -21.36 -24.85
CA ASP A 50 8.35 -22.75 -24.63
C ASP A 50 8.61 -23.23 -23.18
N GLU A 51 9.27 -22.39 -22.37
CA GLU A 51 9.52 -22.69 -20.96
C GLU A 51 8.26 -22.49 -20.10
N THR A 52 8.20 -23.23 -18.98
CA THR A 52 7.08 -23.18 -18.05
C THR A 52 7.39 -22.40 -16.80
N ILE A 53 6.42 -21.64 -16.31
CA ILE A 53 6.51 -20.93 -15.03
C ILE A 53 5.35 -21.29 -14.12
N SER A 54 5.60 -21.31 -12.81
CA SER A 54 4.54 -21.52 -11.83
C SER A 54 3.80 -20.19 -11.56
N ILE A 55 2.47 -20.23 -11.68
CA ILE A 55 1.60 -19.08 -11.41
C ILE A 55 0.53 -19.50 -10.39
N VAL A 56 0.26 -18.61 -9.42
CA VAL A 56 -0.84 -18.78 -8.48
C VAL A 56 -1.95 -17.82 -8.86
N PHE A 57 -3.14 -18.35 -9.15
CA PHE A 57 -4.34 -17.58 -9.47
C PHE A 57 -5.25 -17.45 -8.26
N PHE A 58 -5.76 -16.25 -8.04
CA PHE A 58 -6.80 -16.00 -7.04
C PHE A 58 -8.03 -15.42 -7.74
N ALA A 59 -9.20 -15.94 -7.38
CA ALA A 59 -10.46 -15.31 -7.80
C ALA A 59 -10.55 -13.90 -7.17
N ASP A 60 -10.69 -12.88 -8.00
CA ASP A 60 -10.81 -11.51 -7.51
C ASP A 60 -12.19 -11.30 -6.86
N LYS A 61 -12.18 -10.95 -5.59
CA LYS A 61 -13.36 -10.58 -4.81
C LYS A 61 -13.39 -9.08 -4.50
N GLY A 62 -12.66 -8.30 -5.29
CA GLY A 62 -12.58 -6.85 -5.19
C GLY A 62 -11.21 -6.33 -4.72
N LEU A 63 -11.01 -5.03 -4.93
CA LEU A 63 -9.73 -4.33 -4.74
C LEU A 63 -9.13 -4.54 -3.34
N ALA A 64 -9.96 -4.52 -2.30
CA ALA A 64 -9.50 -4.71 -0.92
C ALA A 64 -8.84 -6.08 -0.70
N ARG A 65 -9.37 -7.14 -1.33
CA ARG A 65 -8.79 -8.48 -1.23
C ARG A 65 -7.48 -8.60 -2.03
N SER A 66 -7.42 -8.01 -3.21
CA SER A 66 -6.18 -7.97 -4.02
C SER A 66 -5.07 -7.22 -3.28
N GLN A 67 -5.37 -6.09 -2.66
CA GLN A 67 -4.44 -5.34 -1.80
C GLN A 67 -3.99 -6.16 -0.60
N GLN A 68 -4.90 -6.92 0.03
CA GLN A 68 -4.56 -7.79 1.14
C GLN A 68 -3.62 -8.92 0.72
N ILE A 69 -3.90 -9.58 -0.41
CA ILE A 69 -3.02 -10.63 -0.97
C ILE A 69 -1.63 -10.05 -1.27
N PHE A 70 -1.56 -8.88 -1.88
CA PHE A 70 -0.28 -8.19 -2.14
C PHE A 70 0.50 -7.95 -0.83
N THR A 71 -0.18 -7.48 0.21
CA THR A 71 0.45 -7.24 1.52
C THR A 71 0.97 -8.54 2.14
N ASP A 72 0.16 -9.60 2.11
CA ASP A 72 0.52 -10.90 2.71
C ASP A 72 1.71 -11.54 1.97
N LEU A 73 1.75 -11.48 0.64
CA LEU A 73 2.86 -11.98 -0.17
C LEU A 73 4.16 -11.22 0.12
N ASN A 74 4.09 -9.88 0.16
CA ASN A 74 5.27 -9.05 0.38
C ASN A 74 5.77 -9.08 1.83
N LYS A 75 4.88 -9.21 2.81
CA LYS A 75 5.23 -9.27 4.24
C LYS A 75 6.09 -10.49 4.58
N ASN A 76 5.94 -11.57 3.82
CA ASN A 76 6.67 -12.83 4.04
C ASN A 76 7.89 -13.00 3.13
N ALA A 77 7.98 -12.29 2.02
CA ALA A 77 9.05 -12.46 1.02
C ALA A 77 10.24 -11.50 1.22
N VAL A 78 9.98 -10.24 1.57
CA VAL A 78 11.00 -9.23 1.86
C VAL A 78 10.46 -8.39 3.01
N LYS A 79 11.34 -7.94 3.90
CA LYS A 79 10.96 -7.03 5.00
C LYS A 79 10.43 -5.73 4.40
N THR A 80 9.12 -5.69 4.12
CA THR A 80 8.43 -4.48 3.66
C THR A 80 8.53 -3.41 4.73
N SER A 81 8.54 -2.14 4.33
CA SER A 81 8.44 -1.05 5.29
C SER A 81 7.12 -1.16 6.07
N ASN A 82 7.10 -0.71 7.31
CA ASN A 82 5.88 -0.66 8.10
C ASN A 82 4.84 0.23 7.41
N SER A 83 5.27 1.34 6.81
CA SER A 83 4.41 2.23 6.04
C SER A 83 3.69 1.53 4.88
N ILE A 84 4.36 0.65 4.13
CA ILE A 84 3.71 -0.17 3.09
C ILE A 84 2.72 -1.15 3.72
N SER A 85 3.10 -1.81 4.81
CA SER A 85 2.20 -2.72 5.52
C SER A 85 0.92 -2.00 5.95
N GLU A 86 1.05 -0.82 6.57
CA GLU A 86 -0.07 0.01 7.02
C GLU A 86 -0.88 0.58 5.84
N LEU A 87 -0.23 0.87 4.70
CA LEU A 87 -0.91 1.37 3.51
C LEU A 87 -1.89 0.34 2.93
N TYR A 88 -1.58 -0.95 3.02
CA TYR A 88 -2.36 -2.01 2.38
C TYR A 88 -3.09 -2.93 3.36
N ASP A 89 -2.80 -2.90 4.66
CA ASP A 89 -3.51 -3.72 5.64
C ASP A 89 -4.93 -3.17 5.89
N SER A 90 -5.92 -3.90 5.39
CA SER A 90 -7.35 -3.59 5.58
C SER A 90 -7.94 -4.25 6.83
N ARG A 91 -7.18 -5.08 7.55
CA ARG A 91 -7.62 -5.75 8.78
C ARG A 91 -7.24 -4.97 10.02
N ASP A 92 -6.19 -4.15 9.94
CA ASP A 92 -5.81 -3.24 11.03
C ASP A 92 -6.66 -1.96 10.94
N GLU A 93 -7.62 -1.86 11.84
CA GLU A 93 -8.57 -0.74 11.90
C GLU A 93 -7.85 0.61 12.12
N MET A 94 -6.79 0.65 12.94
CA MET A 94 -6.00 1.88 13.13
C MET A 94 -5.26 2.28 11.85
N ALA A 95 -4.78 1.32 11.05
CA ALA A 95 -4.16 1.60 9.77
C ALA A 95 -5.19 2.19 8.78
N VAL A 96 -6.42 1.64 8.75
CA VAL A 96 -7.52 2.19 7.94
C VAL A 96 -7.83 3.63 8.34
N ILE A 97 -8.05 3.88 9.63
CA ILE A 97 -8.33 5.22 10.18
C ILE A 97 -7.19 6.19 9.83
N THR A 98 -5.95 5.77 10.03
CA THR A 98 -4.78 6.63 9.74
C THR A 98 -4.72 7.03 8.27
N ARG A 99 -4.95 6.09 7.35
CA ARG A 99 -5.00 6.40 5.91
C ARG A 99 -6.11 7.39 5.57
N ASN A 100 -7.31 7.17 6.09
CA ASN A 100 -8.46 8.03 5.84
C ASN A 100 -8.17 9.48 6.27
N ILE A 101 -7.60 9.66 7.46
CA ILE A 101 -7.23 10.97 7.99
C ILE A 101 -6.18 11.66 7.09
N ILE A 102 -5.12 10.92 6.72
CA ILE A 102 -4.06 11.47 5.87
C ILE A 102 -4.61 11.89 4.51
N TRP A 103 -5.48 11.09 3.91
CA TRP A 103 -6.07 11.44 2.61
C TRP A 103 -7.03 12.63 2.70
N LYS A 104 -7.75 12.76 3.80
CA LYS A 104 -8.73 13.83 4.03
C LYS A 104 -8.07 15.19 4.28
N ILE A 105 -6.96 15.24 5.01
CA ILE A 105 -6.28 16.48 5.37
C ILE A 105 -5.18 16.79 4.34
N VAL A 106 -5.38 17.82 3.54
CA VAL A 106 -4.50 18.17 2.39
C VAL A 106 -3.03 18.32 2.78
N PHE A 107 -2.73 18.99 3.91
CA PHE A 107 -1.36 19.13 4.40
C PHE A 107 -0.71 17.77 4.68
N LEU A 108 -1.39 16.92 5.42
CA LEU A 108 -0.87 15.58 5.74
C LEU A 108 -0.69 14.74 4.49
N ASN A 109 -1.64 14.78 3.56
CA ASN A 109 -1.54 14.05 2.28
C ASN A 109 -0.35 14.51 1.45
N THR A 110 -0.09 15.81 1.42
CA THR A 110 1.01 16.41 0.65
C THR A 110 2.38 16.01 1.22
N TYR A 111 2.53 16.05 2.54
CA TYR A 111 3.84 15.92 3.19
C TYR A 111 4.12 14.55 3.82
N THR A 112 3.24 13.56 3.68
CA THR A 112 3.47 12.18 4.15
C THR A 112 4.01 11.27 3.05
N ASP A 113 5.10 10.57 3.33
CA ASP A 113 5.57 9.43 2.55
C ASP A 113 4.79 8.17 3.00
N LYS A 114 4.15 7.51 2.04
CA LYS A 114 3.27 6.38 2.30
C LYS A 114 3.97 5.03 2.14
N GLU A 115 5.19 5.03 1.67
CA GLU A 115 5.93 3.81 1.33
C GLU A 115 7.19 3.61 2.17
N LYS A 116 7.81 4.68 2.63
CA LYS A 116 9.07 4.64 3.37
C LYS A 116 8.86 4.83 4.86
N ASP A 117 9.65 4.12 5.68
CA ASP A 117 9.71 4.33 7.13
C ASP A 117 10.74 5.38 7.53
N ILE A 118 11.74 5.61 6.68
CA ILE A 118 12.81 6.57 6.92
C ILE A 118 12.89 7.52 5.73
N LEU A 119 12.83 8.81 6.04
CA LEU A 119 12.96 9.85 5.04
C LEU A 119 14.44 10.17 4.80
N GLY A 120 14.85 10.18 3.54
CA GLY A 120 16.18 10.64 3.16
C GLY A 120 16.35 12.16 3.39
N LYS A 121 17.60 12.62 3.53
CA LYS A 121 17.96 14.03 3.74
C LYS A 121 17.28 14.99 2.75
N PHE A 122 17.09 14.56 1.51
CA PHE A 122 16.50 15.36 0.43
C PHE A 122 15.04 14.98 0.14
N SER A 123 14.36 14.25 1.03
CA SER A 123 12.96 13.89 0.83
C SER A 123 12.08 15.12 0.65
N SER A 124 11.15 15.04 -0.27
CA SER A 124 10.08 16.04 -0.42
C SER A 124 9.01 15.94 0.67
N LYS A 125 9.06 14.90 1.50
CA LYS A 125 8.10 14.61 2.56
C LYS A 125 8.67 14.98 3.93
N LEU A 126 7.80 15.23 4.90
CA LEU A 126 8.15 15.57 6.29
C LEU A 126 7.90 14.39 7.24
N PHE A 127 6.96 13.53 6.90
CA PHE A 127 6.49 12.45 7.75
C PHE A 127 6.43 11.15 6.96
N THR A 128 6.31 10.03 7.69
CA THR A 128 5.99 8.72 7.12
C THR A 128 4.60 8.28 7.60
N LEU A 129 3.95 7.40 6.87
CA LEU A 129 2.66 6.83 7.26
C LEU A 129 2.76 6.15 8.64
N ASN A 130 3.84 5.37 8.85
CA ASN A 130 4.12 4.71 10.13
C ASN A 130 4.24 5.69 11.31
N THR A 131 4.75 6.91 11.08
CA THR A 131 4.80 7.95 12.12
C THR A 131 3.39 8.32 12.58
N PHE A 132 2.47 8.55 11.65
CA PHE A 132 1.09 8.89 11.99
C PHE A 132 0.32 7.72 12.60
N TYR A 133 0.54 6.51 12.11
CA TYR A 133 -0.04 5.30 12.71
C TYR A 133 0.38 5.16 14.19
N SER A 134 1.67 5.30 14.46
CA SER A 134 2.19 5.23 15.83
C SER A 134 1.68 6.37 16.70
N ALA A 135 1.62 7.60 16.17
CA ALA A 135 1.09 8.76 16.88
C ALA A 135 -0.40 8.59 17.21
N ASN A 136 -1.20 8.12 16.26
CA ASN A 136 -2.62 7.86 16.49
C ASN A 136 -2.86 6.84 17.59
N LYS A 137 -2.09 5.75 17.63
CA LYS A 137 -2.15 4.75 18.71
C LYS A 137 -1.86 5.37 20.08
N ILE A 138 -0.90 6.27 20.17
CA ILE A 138 -0.57 6.97 21.41
C ILE A 138 -1.71 7.91 21.80
N VAL A 139 -2.23 8.71 20.87
CA VAL A 139 -3.30 9.70 21.13
C VAL A 139 -4.56 9.05 21.67
N VAL A 140 -4.95 7.88 21.15
CA VAL A 140 -6.15 7.16 21.61
C VAL A 140 -5.86 6.15 22.73
N GLY A 141 -4.62 6.03 23.20
CA GLY A 141 -4.25 5.05 24.24
C GLY A 141 -4.41 3.60 23.79
N GLY A 142 -4.35 3.33 22.49
CA GLY A 142 -4.48 2.00 21.90
C GLY A 142 -5.90 1.45 21.82
N LYS A 143 -6.93 2.21 22.21
CA LYS A 143 -8.33 1.80 22.14
C LYS A 143 -9.01 2.44 20.92
N ILE A 144 -9.74 1.64 20.17
CA ILE A 144 -10.53 2.09 19.03
C ILE A 144 -12.01 1.99 19.40
N GLU A 145 -12.74 3.06 19.18
CA GLU A 145 -14.17 3.22 19.45
C GLU A 145 -14.86 3.80 18.21
N ASP A 146 -16.18 3.73 18.11
CA ASP A 146 -16.96 4.17 16.94
C ASP A 146 -16.66 5.59 16.45
N LYS A 147 -16.20 6.48 17.35
CA LYS A 147 -15.89 7.89 17.02
C LYS A 147 -14.39 8.18 16.93
N THR A 148 -13.54 7.17 16.94
CA THR A 148 -12.09 7.35 16.93
C THR A 148 -11.61 8.08 15.68
N GLU A 149 -12.15 7.77 14.51
CA GLU A 149 -11.77 8.44 13.26
C GLU A 149 -12.15 9.93 13.28
N ASP A 150 -13.35 10.26 13.72
CA ASP A 150 -13.82 11.66 13.80
C ASP A 150 -12.98 12.47 14.81
N PHE A 151 -12.72 11.88 15.96
CA PHE A 151 -11.87 12.49 16.99
C PHE A 151 -10.47 12.76 16.46
N LEU A 152 -9.80 11.76 15.87
CA LEU A 152 -8.46 11.91 15.33
C LEU A 152 -8.42 12.86 14.13
N THR A 153 -9.46 12.89 13.28
CA THR A 153 -9.57 13.85 12.20
C THR A 153 -9.58 15.27 12.76
N THR A 154 -10.47 15.56 13.71
CA THR A 154 -10.55 16.86 14.36
C THR A 154 -9.24 17.24 15.06
N TYR A 155 -8.64 16.30 15.77
CA TYR A 155 -7.34 16.48 16.42
C TYR A 155 -6.27 16.94 15.43
N TRP A 156 -6.09 16.23 14.32
CA TRP A 156 -5.08 16.58 13.32
C TRP A 156 -5.40 17.85 12.54
N GLU A 157 -6.66 18.15 12.28
CA GLU A 157 -7.07 19.43 11.71
C GLU A 157 -6.69 20.59 12.63
N MET A 158 -6.91 20.42 13.95
CA MET A 158 -6.49 21.43 14.94
C MET A 158 -4.97 21.55 15.04
N VAL A 159 -4.24 20.45 14.99
CA VAL A 159 -2.76 20.47 14.99
C VAL A 159 -2.26 21.22 13.77
N VAL A 160 -2.74 20.88 12.57
CA VAL A 160 -2.34 21.57 11.31
C VAL A 160 -2.69 23.06 11.39
N ALA A 161 -3.87 23.41 11.91
CA ALA A 161 -4.33 24.79 12.00
C ALA A 161 -3.59 25.64 13.05
N ASN A 162 -2.91 25.02 14.04
CA ASN A 162 -2.29 25.78 15.14
C ASN A 162 -0.75 25.64 15.17
N MET A 163 -0.15 24.76 14.38
CA MET A 163 1.30 24.68 14.25
C MET A 163 1.82 25.74 13.29
N LEU A 164 2.38 26.82 13.84
CA LEU A 164 2.88 27.96 13.06
C LEU A 164 3.84 27.53 11.93
N PRO A 165 4.85 26.67 12.14
CA PRO A 165 5.75 26.25 11.06
C PRO A 165 5.06 25.49 9.92
N TRP A 166 3.95 24.79 10.22
CA TRP A 166 3.17 24.09 9.20
C TRP A 166 2.30 25.04 8.38
N GLN A 167 1.79 26.11 9.03
CA GLN A 167 1.07 27.18 8.35
C GLN A 167 1.99 27.97 7.42
N GLU A 168 3.15 28.40 7.92
CA GLU A 168 4.17 29.10 7.15
C GLU A 168 4.61 28.28 5.91
N LEU A 169 4.80 26.96 6.09
CA LEU A 169 5.10 26.07 4.97
C LEU A 169 3.93 25.97 3.98
N SER A 170 2.70 25.89 4.47
CA SER A 170 1.49 25.83 3.62
C SER A 170 1.32 27.11 2.82
N ASN A 171 1.62 28.25 3.43
CA ASN A 171 1.56 29.59 2.81
C ASN A 171 2.76 29.86 1.91
N LYS A 172 3.76 28.96 1.86
CA LYS A 172 5.02 29.15 1.13
C LYS A 172 5.89 30.30 1.65
N GLU A 173 5.74 30.64 2.91
CA GLU A 173 6.56 31.64 3.61
C GLU A 173 7.92 31.08 3.98
N ILE A 174 7.98 29.78 4.28
CA ILE A 174 9.20 29.02 4.47
C ILE A 174 9.27 27.80 3.55
N THR A 175 10.47 27.31 3.34
CA THR A 175 10.69 26.03 2.62
C THR A 175 10.74 24.85 3.61
N LYS A 176 10.67 23.63 3.08
CA LYS A 176 10.88 22.42 3.89
C LYS A 176 12.29 22.32 4.47
N VAL A 177 13.28 22.92 3.80
CA VAL A 177 14.67 22.97 4.29
C VAL A 177 14.70 23.86 5.53
N ASP A 178 14.13 25.05 5.45
CA ASP A 178 14.04 25.98 6.58
C ASP A 178 13.34 25.34 7.77
N LEU A 179 12.22 24.66 7.53
CA LEU A 179 11.49 23.96 8.59
C LEU A 179 12.35 22.88 9.27
N ARG A 180 13.13 22.10 8.50
CA ARG A 180 14.02 21.08 9.06
C ARG A 180 15.20 21.66 9.81
N GLU A 181 15.77 22.78 9.34
CA GLU A 181 16.91 23.41 9.99
C GLU A 181 16.54 24.16 11.28
N GLN A 182 15.32 24.68 11.34
CA GLN A 182 14.87 25.48 12.49
C GLN A 182 14.16 24.66 13.58
N TYR A 183 13.49 23.53 13.22
CA TYR A 183 12.56 22.87 14.13
C TYR A 183 12.79 21.35 14.28
N ILE A 184 13.74 20.75 13.58
CA ILE A 184 14.09 19.33 13.65
C ILE A 184 15.61 19.18 13.78
#